data_337da1954160b31f3a704ea2bc2632f5
#
_entry.id   337da1954160b31f3a704ea2bc2632f5
#
_cell.length_a   1.000
_cell.length_b   1.000
_cell.length_c   1.000
_cell.angle_alpha   90.00
_cell.angle_beta   90.00
_cell.angle_gamma   90.00
#
_symmetry.space_group_name_H-M   'P 1'
#
loop_
_entity.id
_entity.type
_entity.pdbx_description
1 polymer ?
#
loop_
_entity_poly.entity_id
_entity_poly.type
_entity_poly.pdbx_seq_one_letter_code
_entity_poly.pdbx_strand_id
1 'polypeptide(L)'
;MPVIWVNSQDLWYNMAKPDFSKLTHDNIFAFIGDIFERRGAESYLGEQVTMSEHMLQGAWLAEQEGAADDLVAAALLHDIGHYTSEFGTYSPDDTKDKHHDEAGAEMLAPFFPPVITECARLHVAAKRYLCAADPGYFARLSPASVHTLSLQGGPMNEEEIAAFEANPFHRQAVQVRIWDDGGKVPGMKTRAFGDYAGLLQRVVDSHLAAQV
;
A
#
# COMPACT_ATOMS: atom_id res chain seq x y z
N MET A 1 -8.98 -5.17 -29.55
CA MET A 1 -8.49 -6.52 -29.18
C MET A 1 -9.24 -6.93 -27.93
N PRO A 2 -9.61 -8.21 -27.75
CA PRO A 2 -10.26 -8.60 -26.49
C PRO A 2 -9.26 -8.40 -25.34
N VAL A 3 -9.69 -7.69 -24.30
CA VAL A 3 -8.95 -7.56 -23.05
C VAL A 3 -8.83 -8.98 -22.47
N ILE A 4 -7.59 -9.50 -22.41
CA ILE A 4 -7.34 -10.80 -21.78
C ILE A 4 -7.41 -10.55 -20.28
N TRP A 5 -8.54 -10.92 -19.68
CA TRP A 5 -8.73 -10.92 -18.23
C TRP A 5 -7.76 -11.95 -17.63
N VAL A 6 -6.69 -11.47 -17.00
CA VAL A 6 -5.87 -12.32 -16.13
C VAL A 6 -6.64 -12.45 -14.83
N ASN A 7 -7.27 -13.59 -14.61
CA ASN A 7 -7.98 -13.89 -13.38
C ASN A 7 -6.95 -13.96 -12.25
N SER A 8 -7.11 -13.18 -11.19
CA SER A 8 -6.18 -13.24 -10.05
C SER A 8 -6.15 -14.63 -9.42
N GLN A 9 -7.21 -15.45 -9.52
CA GLN A 9 -7.18 -16.84 -9.04
C GLN A 9 -6.13 -17.70 -9.74
N ASP A 10 -5.81 -17.43 -11.01
CA ASP A 10 -4.79 -18.19 -11.74
C ASP A 10 -3.36 -17.88 -11.25
N LEU A 11 -3.19 -16.76 -10.57
CA LEU A 11 -1.92 -16.32 -9.99
C LEU A 11 -1.66 -16.90 -8.58
N TRP A 12 -2.73 -17.32 -7.86
CA TRP A 12 -2.66 -17.72 -6.44
C TRP A 12 -2.69 -19.23 -6.19
N TYR A 13 -2.92 -20.06 -7.21
CA TYR A 13 -3.17 -21.51 -7.02
C TYR A 13 -1.92 -22.35 -6.73
N ASN A 14 -0.73 -21.79 -6.83
CA ASN A 14 0.51 -22.44 -6.38
C ASN A 14 1.09 -21.62 -5.22
N MET A 15 1.44 -22.25 -4.11
CA MET A 15 2.15 -21.67 -2.95
C MET A 15 3.58 -21.18 -3.31
N ALA A 16 3.82 -20.83 -4.56
CA ALA A 16 5.01 -20.18 -5.07
C ALA A 16 4.78 -18.65 -5.13
N LYS A 17 5.87 -17.89 -5.14
CA LYS A 17 5.84 -16.42 -5.35
C LYS A 17 4.90 -16.08 -6.52
N PRO A 18 3.95 -15.14 -6.36
CA PRO A 18 3.03 -14.78 -7.42
C PRO A 18 3.77 -14.42 -8.72
N ASP A 19 3.32 -14.96 -9.84
CA ASP A 19 3.90 -14.67 -11.16
C ASP A 19 3.16 -13.47 -11.79
N PHE A 20 3.79 -12.31 -11.72
CA PHE A 20 3.27 -11.08 -12.33
C PHE A 20 3.74 -10.87 -13.77
N SER A 21 4.41 -11.84 -14.39
CA SER A 21 4.96 -11.72 -15.75
C SER A 21 3.91 -11.47 -16.85
N LYS A 22 2.63 -11.75 -16.55
CA LYS A 22 1.49 -11.50 -17.45
C LYS A 22 0.86 -10.11 -17.29
N LEU A 23 1.28 -9.34 -16.30
CA LEU A 23 0.80 -7.98 -16.11
C LEU A 23 1.44 -7.06 -17.16
N THR A 24 0.64 -6.16 -17.66
CA THR A 24 1.01 -5.14 -18.64
C THR A 24 0.34 -3.82 -18.28
N HIS A 25 0.77 -2.73 -18.90
CA HIS A 25 0.13 -1.43 -18.73
C HIS A 25 -1.35 -1.44 -19.12
N ASP A 26 -1.76 -2.33 -20.03
CA ASP A 26 -3.15 -2.43 -20.48
C ASP A 26 -4.07 -3.19 -19.49
N ASN A 27 -3.49 -4.04 -18.60
CA ASN A 27 -4.29 -4.88 -17.72
C ASN A 27 -4.07 -4.63 -16.21
N ILE A 28 -3.07 -3.82 -15.83
CA ILE A 28 -2.76 -3.56 -14.41
C ILE A 28 -3.95 -3.00 -13.63
N PHE A 29 -4.74 -2.09 -14.21
CA PHE A 29 -5.93 -1.54 -13.52
C PHE A 29 -7.01 -2.56 -13.32
N ALA A 30 -7.26 -3.40 -14.34
CA ALA A 30 -8.23 -4.47 -14.24
C ALA A 30 -7.80 -5.49 -13.17
N PHE A 31 -6.51 -5.76 -13.06
CA PHE A 31 -5.95 -6.64 -12.03
C PHE A 31 -6.11 -6.06 -10.63
N ILE A 32 -5.75 -4.79 -10.43
CA ILE A 32 -5.91 -4.12 -9.12
C ILE A 32 -7.40 -4.02 -8.76
N GLY A 33 -8.26 -3.64 -9.71
CA GLY A 33 -9.71 -3.56 -9.50
C GLY A 33 -10.32 -4.89 -9.08
N ASP A 34 -9.89 -5.99 -9.72
CA ASP A 34 -10.29 -7.34 -9.37
C ASP A 34 -9.86 -7.74 -7.94
N ILE A 35 -8.68 -7.30 -7.48
CA ILE A 35 -8.26 -7.47 -6.09
C ILE A 35 -9.23 -6.74 -5.14
N PHE A 36 -9.54 -5.47 -5.41
CA PHE A 36 -10.47 -4.70 -4.58
C PHE A 36 -11.88 -5.32 -4.55
N GLU A 37 -12.37 -5.82 -5.69
CA GLU A 37 -13.70 -6.42 -5.79
C GLU A 37 -13.80 -7.75 -5.05
N ARG A 38 -12.82 -8.65 -5.22
CA ARG A 38 -12.90 -10.02 -4.67
C ARG A 38 -12.33 -10.17 -3.27
N ARG A 39 -11.30 -9.40 -2.91
CA ARG A 39 -10.60 -9.51 -1.65
C ARG A 39 -10.73 -8.27 -0.76
N GLY A 40 -11.24 -7.17 -1.29
CA GLY A 40 -11.38 -5.90 -0.56
C GLY A 40 -12.28 -5.99 0.68
N ALA A 41 -13.18 -6.97 0.74
CA ALA A 41 -14.04 -7.23 1.91
C ALA A 41 -13.34 -8.01 3.04
N GLU A 42 -12.08 -8.46 2.86
CA GLU A 42 -11.30 -9.08 3.92
C GLU A 42 -11.10 -8.10 5.07
N SER A 43 -11.11 -8.60 6.31
CA SER A 43 -10.86 -7.78 7.50
C SER A 43 -9.46 -7.20 7.47
N TYR A 44 -9.32 -5.91 7.74
CA TYR A 44 -8.03 -5.24 7.84
C TYR A 44 -7.42 -5.47 9.21
N LEU A 45 -6.47 -6.38 9.32
CA LEU A 45 -5.60 -6.59 10.49
C LEU A 45 -6.35 -6.73 11.85
N GLY A 46 -7.62 -7.15 11.84
CA GLY A 46 -8.47 -7.18 13.03
C GLY A 46 -9.06 -5.83 13.43
N GLU A 47 -8.91 -4.79 12.60
CA GLU A 47 -9.59 -3.51 12.73
C GLU A 47 -11.08 -3.61 12.37
N GLN A 48 -11.84 -2.55 12.64
CA GLN A 48 -13.27 -2.48 12.33
C GLN A 48 -13.56 -1.96 10.92
N VAL A 49 -12.60 -2.10 10.01
CA VAL A 49 -12.69 -1.75 8.59
C VAL A 49 -12.20 -2.92 7.76
N THR A 50 -12.64 -2.98 6.50
CA THR A 50 -12.10 -3.92 5.52
C THR A 50 -10.82 -3.36 4.88
N MET A 51 -10.07 -4.24 4.21
CA MET A 51 -8.88 -3.84 3.43
C MET A 51 -9.21 -2.76 2.39
N SER A 52 -10.32 -2.92 1.66
CA SER A 52 -10.77 -1.93 0.69
C SER A 52 -11.13 -0.60 1.36
N GLU A 53 -11.91 -0.63 2.45
CA GLU A 53 -12.25 0.59 3.19
C GLU A 53 -11.01 1.31 3.67
N HIS A 54 -10.03 0.59 4.23
CA HIS A 54 -8.78 1.16 4.69
C HIS A 54 -8.02 1.91 3.58
N MET A 55 -7.75 1.23 2.47
CA MET A 55 -7.00 1.82 1.35
C MET A 55 -7.75 2.99 0.71
N LEU A 56 -9.08 2.88 0.55
CA LEU A 56 -9.93 3.96 0.02
C LEU A 56 -9.99 5.16 0.98
N GLN A 57 -9.98 4.95 2.29
CA GLN A 57 -9.91 6.02 3.27
C GLN A 57 -8.58 6.77 3.21
N GLY A 58 -7.46 6.05 3.09
CA GLY A 58 -6.15 6.68 2.89
C GLY A 58 -6.11 7.58 1.66
N ALA A 59 -6.60 7.10 0.52
CA ALA A 59 -6.71 7.88 -0.71
C ALA A 59 -7.65 9.10 -0.55
N TRP A 60 -8.79 8.91 0.11
CA TRP A 60 -9.73 9.99 0.38
C TRP A 60 -9.12 11.08 1.25
N LEU A 61 -8.39 10.73 2.30
CA LEU A 61 -7.69 11.70 3.15
C LEU A 61 -6.65 12.48 2.36
N ALA A 62 -5.89 11.81 1.50
CA ALA A 62 -4.94 12.46 0.60
C ALA A 62 -5.63 13.49 -0.33
N GLU A 63 -6.77 13.14 -0.92
CA GLU A 63 -7.57 14.07 -1.74
C GLU A 63 -8.07 15.27 -0.94
N GLN A 64 -8.57 15.06 0.30
CA GLN A 64 -9.08 16.16 1.14
C GLN A 64 -7.97 17.15 1.54
N GLU A 65 -6.74 16.70 1.63
CA GLU A 65 -5.57 17.55 1.87
C GLU A 65 -5.01 18.19 0.59
N GLY A 66 -5.60 17.90 -0.58
CA GLY A 66 -5.16 18.46 -1.87
C GLY A 66 -3.85 17.87 -2.37
N ALA A 67 -3.55 16.62 -2.02
CA ALA A 67 -2.37 15.93 -2.50
C ALA A 67 -2.38 15.76 -4.03
N ALA A 68 -1.20 15.70 -4.64
CA ALA A 68 -1.05 15.40 -6.06
C ALA A 68 -1.51 13.97 -6.39
N ASP A 69 -1.90 13.71 -7.65
CA ASP A 69 -2.44 12.43 -8.11
C ASP A 69 -1.55 11.24 -7.76
N ASP A 70 -0.23 11.39 -7.83
CA ASP A 70 0.74 10.34 -7.49
C ASP A 70 0.73 9.97 -5.99
N LEU A 71 0.54 10.96 -5.10
CA LEU A 71 0.42 10.70 -3.66
C LEU A 71 -0.94 10.12 -3.28
N VAL A 72 -2.02 10.52 -3.97
CA VAL A 72 -3.34 9.87 -3.81
C VAL A 72 -3.26 8.42 -4.24
N ALA A 73 -2.61 8.13 -5.39
CA ALA A 73 -2.38 6.77 -5.85
C ALA A 73 -1.49 5.97 -4.88
N ALA A 74 -0.45 6.60 -4.31
CA ALA A 74 0.41 5.97 -3.31
C ALA A 74 -0.39 5.58 -2.06
N ALA A 75 -1.23 6.48 -1.55
CA ALA A 75 -2.10 6.19 -0.41
C ALA A 75 -3.14 5.10 -0.72
N LEU A 76 -3.67 5.05 -1.97
CA LEU A 76 -4.60 4.01 -2.41
C LEU A 76 -3.95 2.63 -2.48
N LEU A 77 -2.66 2.56 -2.82
CA LEU A 77 -1.99 1.30 -3.18
C LEU A 77 -0.93 0.84 -2.16
N HIS A 78 -0.73 1.59 -1.06
CA HIS A 78 0.38 1.32 -0.12
C HIS A 78 0.35 -0.10 0.46
N ASP A 79 -0.84 -0.64 0.71
CA ASP A 79 -1.08 -1.95 1.34
C ASP A 79 -1.46 -3.05 0.33
N ILE A 80 -1.33 -2.81 -0.99
CA ILE A 80 -1.65 -3.80 -2.02
C ILE A 80 -0.84 -5.10 -1.86
N GLY A 81 0.31 -5.01 -1.23
CA GLY A 81 1.19 -6.13 -0.95
C GLY A 81 0.61 -7.18 -0.01
N HIS A 82 -0.38 -6.85 0.81
CA HIS A 82 -1.13 -7.84 1.57
C HIS A 82 -1.81 -8.88 0.68
N TYR A 83 -2.11 -8.52 -0.55
CA TYR A 83 -2.71 -9.40 -1.54
C TYR A 83 -1.69 -10.03 -2.50
N THR A 84 -0.48 -9.48 -2.57
CA THR A 84 0.55 -9.88 -3.53
C THR A 84 1.76 -10.57 -2.90
N SER A 85 1.87 -10.56 -1.56
CA SER A 85 2.92 -11.24 -0.82
C SER A 85 2.78 -12.77 -0.90
N GLU A 86 3.88 -13.48 -1.11
CA GLU A 86 3.95 -14.94 -1.05
C GLU A 86 3.67 -15.51 0.35
N PHE A 87 3.76 -14.69 1.39
CA PHE A 87 3.48 -15.06 2.77
C PHE A 87 2.00 -14.87 3.18
N GLY A 88 1.15 -14.45 2.25
CA GLY A 88 -0.27 -14.22 2.46
C GLY A 88 -0.59 -12.96 3.27
N THR A 89 -1.87 -12.83 3.64
CA THR A 89 -2.34 -11.70 4.46
C THR A 89 -1.94 -11.86 5.93
N TYR A 90 -1.96 -10.74 6.66
CA TYR A 90 -1.72 -10.70 8.10
C TYR A 90 -2.70 -11.58 8.89
N SER A 91 -2.18 -12.18 9.96
CA SER A 91 -2.96 -12.83 11.02
C SER A 91 -2.54 -12.28 12.39
N PRO A 92 -3.47 -12.13 13.37
CA PRO A 92 -3.12 -11.77 14.75
C PRO A 92 -2.14 -12.75 15.42
N ASP A 93 -2.08 -13.98 14.93
CA ASP A 93 -1.18 -15.04 15.43
C ASP A 93 0.18 -15.05 14.72
N ASP A 94 0.42 -14.10 13.80
CA ASP A 94 1.71 -14.02 13.12
C ASP A 94 2.85 -13.74 14.10
N THR A 95 3.93 -14.48 13.93
CA THR A 95 5.17 -14.34 14.70
C THR A 95 6.33 -13.78 13.87
N LYS A 96 6.09 -13.49 12.58
CA LYS A 96 7.06 -12.95 11.63
C LYS A 96 6.41 -11.91 10.74
N ASP A 97 7.20 -10.94 10.32
CA ASP A 97 6.83 -10.01 9.27
C ASP A 97 6.60 -10.74 7.94
N LYS A 98 5.59 -10.34 7.20
CA LYS A 98 5.23 -10.89 5.88
C LYS A 98 5.70 -10.04 4.71
N HIS A 99 6.46 -8.99 4.97
CA HIS A 99 7.09 -8.14 3.95
C HIS A 99 6.12 -7.68 2.85
N HIS A 100 4.89 -7.29 3.26
CA HIS A 100 3.86 -6.82 2.31
C HIS A 100 4.27 -5.51 1.63
N ASP A 101 5.05 -4.69 2.31
CA ASP A 101 5.66 -3.46 1.80
C ASP A 101 6.56 -3.72 0.58
N GLU A 102 7.49 -4.66 0.68
CA GLU A 102 8.33 -5.08 -0.44
C GLU A 102 7.52 -5.76 -1.56
N ALA A 103 6.59 -6.66 -1.22
CA ALA A 103 5.77 -7.35 -2.20
C ALA A 103 4.90 -6.38 -3.00
N GLY A 104 4.31 -5.37 -2.34
CA GLY A 104 3.54 -4.32 -3.00
C GLY A 104 4.41 -3.47 -3.92
N ALA A 105 5.57 -3.03 -3.45
CA ALA A 105 6.50 -2.25 -4.23
C ALA A 105 7.01 -3.00 -5.48
N GLU A 106 7.40 -4.27 -5.33
CA GLU A 106 7.85 -5.10 -6.47
C GLU A 106 6.76 -5.26 -7.54
N MET A 107 5.51 -5.46 -7.12
CA MET A 107 4.40 -5.60 -8.06
C MET A 107 4.09 -4.30 -8.79
N LEU A 108 4.18 -3.15 -8.10
CA LEU A 108 3.87 -1.84 -8.68
C LEU A 108 4.99 -1.28 -9.58
N ALA A 109 6.25 -1.63 -9.29
CA ALA A 109 7.43 -1.01 -9.91
C ALA A 109 7.46 -1.00 -11.45
N PRO A 110 6.99 -2.03 -12.17
CA PRO A 110 6.97 -2.01 -13.63
C PRO A 110 5.98 -1.01 -14.24
N PHE A 111 4.99 -0.51 -13.47
CA PHE A 111 3.84 0.22 -13.98
C PHE A 111 3.69 1.62 -13.45
N PHE A 112 4.23 1.89 -12.26
CA PHE A 112 4.02 3.13 -11.52
C PHE A 112 5.34 3.88 -11.27
N PRO A 113 5.29 5.22 -11.14
CA PRO A 113 6.48 6.01 -10.87
C PRO A 113 7.09 5.68 -9.51
N PRO A 114 8.42 5.94 -9.33
CA PRO A 114 9.14 5.61 -8.10
C PRO A 114 8.51 6.16 -6.82
N VAL A 115 7.85 7.31 -6.86
CA VAL A 115 7.20 7.88 -5.67
C VAL A 115 6.12 6.96 -5.12
N ILE A 116 5.35 6.27 -5.96
CA ILE A 116 4.29 5.35 -5.52
C ILE A 116 4.92 4.06 -4.99
N THR A 117 5.84 3.49 -5.72
CA THR A 117 6.49 2.22 -5.35
C THR A 117 7.33 2.36 -4.07
N GLU A 118 8.03 3.49 -3.91
CA GLU A 118 8.78 3.77 -2.70
C GLU A 118 7.88 4.10 -1.51
N CYS A 119 6.73 4.75 -1.69
CA CYS A 119 5.76 4.91 -0.61
C CYS A 119 5.24 3.56 -0.13
N ALA A 120 4.91 2.63 -1.03
CA ALA A 120 4.52 1.27 -0.67
C ALA A 120 5.65 0.54 0.08
N ARG A 121 6.90 0.63 -0.41
CA ARG A 121 8.09 0.03 0.23
C ARG A 121 8.39 0.59 1.60
N LEU A 122 8.22 1.88 1.78
CA LEU A 122 8.69 2.63 2.95
C LEU A 122 7.61 2.88 4.01
N HIS A 123 6.32 2.56 3.80
CA HIS A 123 5.27 2.91 4.76
C HIS A 123 5.45 2.21 6.12
N VAL A 124 5.98 0.98 6.13
CA VAL A 124 6.39 0.27 7.36
C VAL A 124 7.58 0.96 8.02
N ALA A 125 8.60 1.32 7.25
CA ALA A 125 9.75 2.07 7.72
C ALA A 125 9.32 3.45 8.27
N ALA A 126 8.38 4.14 7.61
CA ALA A 126 7.81 5.41 8.08
C ALA A 126 7.10 5.26 9.44
N LYS A 127 6.38 4.17 9.70
CA LYS A 127 5.82 3.86 11.03
C LYS A 127 6.91 3.73 12.09
N ARG A 128 7.98 2.98 11.79
CA ARG A 128 9.13 2.79 12.68
C ARG A 128 9.84 4.11 12.97
N TYR A 129 10.03 4.92 11.93
CA TYR A 129 10.60 6.27 12.01
C TYR A 129 9.78 7.18 12.91
N LEU A 130 8.47 7.28 12.67
CA LEU A 130 7.57 8.13 13.48
C LEU A 130 7.54 7.70 14.94
N CYS A 131 7.60 6.40 15.23
CA CYS A 131 7.71 5.90 16.62
C CYS A 131 9.01 6.35 17.33
N ALA A 132 10.08 6.60 16.58
CA ALA A 132 11.34 7.10 17.13
C ALA A 132 11.40 8.64 17.20
N ALA A 133 10.87 9.32 16.16
CA ALA A 133 11.02 10.77 15.99
C ALA A 133 9.91 11.59 16.68
N ASP A 134 8.70 11.03 16.85
CA ASP A 134 7.56 11.69 17.52
C ASP A 134 7.19 10.95 18.81
N PRO A 135 7.52 11.49 20.01
CA PRO A 135 7.24 10.85 21.30
C PRO A 135 5.74 10.51 21.52
N GLY A 136 4.83 11.23 20.86
CA GLY A 136 3.40 11.02 20.97
C GLY A 136 2.82 10.02 19.97
N TYR A 137 3.57 9.65 18.92
CA TYR A 137 3.06 8.85 17.82
C TYR A 137 2.71 7.42 18.24
N PHE A 138 3.58 6.75 18.99
CA PHE A 138 3.36 5.38 19.46
C PHE A 138 2.04 5.23 20.23
N ALA A 139 1.68 6.21 21.04
CA ALA A 139 0.44 6.20 21.83
C ALA A 139 -0.83 6.32 20.98
N ARG A 140 -0.71 6.73 19.72
CA ARG A 140 -1.82 6.85 18.76
C ARG A 140 -2.00 5.62 17.87
N LEU A 141 -1.03 4.68 17.89
CA LEU A 141 -1.11 3.46 17.10
C LEU A 141 -2.27 2.57 17.55
N SER A 142 -2.95 1.95 16.61
CA SER A 142 -3.92 0.89 16.89
C SER A 142 -3.22 -0.35 17.47
N PRO A 143 -3.96 -1.24 18.17
CA PRO A 143 -3.40 -2.49 18.67
C PRO A 143 -2.75 -3.35 17.59
N ALA A 144 -3.33 -3.41 16.39
CA ALA A 144 -2.77 -4.12 15.24
C ALA A 144 -1.44 -3.48 14.78
N SER A 145 -1.38 -2.15 14.70
CA SER A 145 -0.15 -1.43 14.35
C SER A 145 0.95 -1.61 15.38
N VAL A 146 0.61 -1.68 16.68
CA VAL A 146 1.58 -1.98 17.75
C VAL A 146 2.11 -3.40 17.61
N HIS A 147 1.22 -4.38 17.35
CA HIS A 147 1.64 -5.77 17.14
C HIS A 147 2.58 -5.91 15.93
N THR A 148 2.17 -5.38 14.77
CA THR A 148 3.00 -5.45 13.56
C THR A 148 4.33 -4.70 13.73
N LEU A 149 4.35 -3.56 14.44
CA LEU A 149 5.60 -2.86 14.77
C LEU A 149 6.60 -3.77 15.49
N SER A 150 6.12 -4.60 16.43
CA SER A 150 6.99 -5.53 17.17
C SER A 150 7.61 -6.60 16.27
N LEU A 151 6.88 -7.04 15.22
CA LEU A 151 7.37 -8.00 14.24
C LEU A 151 8.35 -7.38 13.24
N GLN A 152 8.23 -6.07 13.03
CA GLN A 152 8.98 -5.26 12.06
C GLN A 152 10.23 -4.59 12.64
N GLY A 153 10.67 -4.98 13.83
CA GLY A 153 11.90 -4.50 14.46
C GLY A 153 11.75 -3.33 15.42
N GLY A 154 10.51 -2.88 15.71
CA GLY A 154 10.25 -1.79 16.65
C GLY A 154 10.60 -0.40 16.10
N PRO A 155 10.69 0.63 16.97
CA PRO A 155 11.15 1.97 16.58
C PRO A 155 12.56 1.95 15.99
N MET A 156 12.86 2.85 15.07
CA MET A 156 14.19 2.98 14.46
C MET A 156 15.24 3.43 15.49
N ASN A 157 16.47 2.96 15.34
CA ASN A 157 17.64 3.54 15.97
C ASN A 157 18.21 4.72 15.15
N GLU A 158 19.23 5.40 15.64
CA GLU A 158 19.83 6.59 14.99
C GLU A 158 20.40 6.30 13.59
N GLU A 159 21.00 5.13 13.38
CA GLU A 159 21.55 4.72 12.08
C GLU A 159 20.42 4.45 11.07
N GLU A 160 19.36 3.76 11.49
CA GLU A 160 18.19 3.52 10.66
C GLU A 160 17.45 4.82 10.31
N ILE A 161 17.35 5.77 11.25
CA ILE A 161 16.79 7.11 10.99
C ILE A 161 17.60 7.82 9.91
N ALA A 162 18.90 7.87 10.03
CA ALA A 162 19.77 8.53 9.06
C ALA A 162 19.65 7.88 7.66
N ALA A 163 19.58 6.55 7.59
CA ALA A 163 19.38 5.83 6.35
C ALA A 163 18.00 6.10 5.72
N PHE A 164 16.95 6.13 6.53
CA PHE A 164 15.59 6.44 6.07
C PHE A 164 15.50 7.88 5.54
N GLU A 165 16.04 8.87 6.25
CA GLU A 165 16.03 10.27 5.85
C GLU A 165 16.89 10.55 4.60
N ALA A 166 17.88 9.70 4.31
CA ALA A 166 18.65 9.77 3.07
C ALA A 166 17.88 9.32 1.83
N ASN A 167 16.77 8.58 1.99
CA ASN A 167 15.91 8.20 0.85
C ASN A 167 15.14 9.44 0.35
N PRO A 168 15.17 9.75 -0.96
CA PRO A 168 14.52 10.94 -1.51
C PRO A 168 13.00 10.97 -1.32
N PHE A 169 12.37 9.83 -1.07
CA PHE A 169 10.91 9.68 -0.91
C PHE A 169 10.48 9.54 0.56
N HIS A 170 11.39 9.68 1.53
CA HIS A 170 11.06 9.48 2.95
C HIS A 170 9.91 10.38 3.44
N ARG A 171 9.85 11.64 2.97
CA ARG A 171 8.77 12.57 3.36
C ARG A 171 7.42 12.17 2.81
N GLN A 172 7.38 11.71 1.56
CA GLN A 172 6.17 11.18 0.93
C GLN A 172 5.69 9.91 1.63
N ALA A 173 6.61 9.01 1.99
CA ALA A 173 6.30 7.81 2.74
C ALA A 173 5.74 8.12 4.14
N VAL A 174 6.31 9.11 4.84
CA VAL A 174 5.77 9.60 6.12
C VAL A 174 4.36 10.16 5.93
N GLN A 175 4.11 10.93 4.88
CA GLN A 175 2.79 11.50 4.60
C GLN A 175 1.77 10.39 4.30
N VAL A 176 2.13 9.40 3.46
CA VAL A 176 1.28 8.23 3.18
C VAL A 176 1.00 7.46 4.48
N ARG A 177 2.00 7.30 5.36
CA ARG A 177 1.80 6.66 6.66
C ARG A 177 0.80 7.41 7.56
N ILE A 178 0.78 8.72 7.51
CA ILE A 178 -0.21 9.51 8.27
C ILE A 178 -1.63 9.24 7.76
N TRP A 179 -1.83 9.16 6.44
CA TRP A 179 -3.13 8.81 5.86
C TRP A 179 -3.52 7.35 6.12
N ASP A 180 -2.56 6.41 6.10
CA ASP A 180 -2.77 5.02 6.54
C ASP A 180 -3.32 4.97 7.97
N ASP A 181 -2.68 5.65 8.92
CA ASP A 181 -3.16 5.67 10.31
C ASP A 181 -4.54 6.32 10.45
N GLY A 182 -4.85 7.31 9.61
CA GLY A 182 -6.17 7.95 9.53
C GLY A 182 -7.24 7.11 8.84
N GLY A 183 -6.85 6.11 8.06
CA GLY A 183 -7.71 5.27 7.22
C GLY A 183 -8.38 4.09 7.96
N LYS A 184 -8.71 4.22 9.25
CA LYS A 184 -9.24 3.14 10.10
C LYS A 184 -10.54 3.52 10.80
N VAL A 185 -11.37 4.34 10.15
CA VAL A 185 -12.60 4.88 10.70
C VAL A 185 -13.82 4.10 10.19
N PRO A 186 -14.51 3.32 11.04
CA PRO A 186 -15.68 2.56 10.61
C PRO A 186 -16.77 3.47 10.03
N GLY A 187 -17.28 3.10 8.84
CA GLY A 187 -18.37 3.82 8.19
C GLY A 187 -17.99 5.17 7.56
N MET A 188 -16.71 5.53 7.49
CA MET A 188 -16.26 6.69 6.70
C MET A 188 -16.72 6.55 5.25
N LYS A 189 -17.31 7.62 4.73
CA LYS A 189 -17.75 7.67 3.33
C LYS A 189 -16.61 8.13 2.45
N THR A 190 -16.25 7.29 1.50
CA THR A 190 -15.20 7.53 0.50
C THR A 190 -15.76 7.37 -0.90
N ARG A 191 -14.94 7.66 -1.90
CA ARG A 191 -15.20 7.26 -3.29
C ARG A 191 -14.99 5.75 -3.43
N ALA A 192 -15.61 5.14 -4.43
CA ALA A 192 -15.34 3.74 -4.80
C ALA A 192 -14.02 3.63 -5.57
N PHE A 193 -13.41 2.45 -5.61
CA PHE A 193 -12.17 2.21 -6.37
C PHE A 193 -12.28 2.66 -7.83
N GLY A 194 -13.41 2.35 -8.49
CA GLY A 194 -13.64 2.73 -9.88
C GLY A 194 -13.57 4.25 -10.15
N ASP A 195 -13.85 5.07 -9.15
CA ASP A 195 -13.77 6.54 -9.27
C ASP A 195 -12.31 7.04 -9.36
N TYR A 196 -11.34 6.22 -8.93
CA TYR A 196 -9.90 6.50 -9.04
C TYR A 196 -9.28 6.03 -10.36
N ALA A 197 -10.03 5.29 -11.21
CA ALA A 197 -9.50 4.73 -12.46
C ALA A 197 -8.85 5.79 -13.37
N GLY A 198 -9.51 6.94 -13.53
CA GLY A 198 -8.97 8.04 -14.34
C GLY A 198 -7.70 8.66 -13.76
N LEU A 199 -7.57 8.75 -12.43
CA LEU A 199 -6.37 9.20 -11.74
C LEU A 199 -5.22 8.21 -11.96
N LEU A 200 -5.45 6.94 -11.69
CA LEU A 200 -4.45 5.89 -11.88
C LEU A 200 -3.96 5.82 -13.32
N GLN A 201 -4.87 5.96 -14.32
CA GLN A 201 -4.51 5.96 -15.73
C GLN A 201 -3.57 7.13 -16.05
N ARG A 202 -3.88 8.35 -15.60
CA ARG A 202 -3.01 9.51 -15.83
C ARG A 202 -1.61 9.31 -15.24
N VAL A 203 -1.52 8.71 -14.05
CA VAL A 203 -0.24 8.45 -13.37
C VAL A 203 0.61 7.47 -14.19
N VAL A 204 0.00 6.37 -14.65
CA VAL A 204 0.69 5.36 -15.47
C VAL A 204 1.10 5.93 -16.82
N ASP A 205 0.21 6.66 -17.51
CA ASP A 205 0.51 7.28 -18.81
C ASP A 205 1.67 8.29 -18.69
N SER A 206 1.67 9.08 -17.61
CA SER A 206 2.75 10.04 -17.34
C SER A 206 4.08 9.32 -17.07
N HIS A 207 4.04 8.20 -16.35
CA HIS A 207 5.23 7.40 -16.09
C HIS A 207 5.81 6.79 -17.37
N LEU A 208 4.95 6.23 -18.22
CA LEU A 208 5.35 5.69 -19.53
C LEU A 208 5.96 6.76 -20.43
N ALA A 209 5.35 7.94 -20.49
CA ALA A 209 5.84 9.04 -21.31
C ALA A 209 7.24 9.54 -20.85
N ALA A 210 7.57 9.39 -19.56
CA ALA A 210 8.86 9.77 -19.02
C ALA A 210 9.99 8.76 -19.29
N GLN A 211 9.65 7.55 -19.77
CA GLN A 211 10.62 6.48 -20.07
C GLN A 211 11.06 6.48 -21.55
N VAL A 212 10.42 7.30 -22.41
CA VAL A 212 10.69 7.43 -23.85
C VAL A 212 11.59 8.63 -24.09
#